data_d1c3b7757f6189caa0f8532730d98717
#
_entry.id   d1c3b7757f6189caa0f8532730d98717
#
_cell.length_a   1.000
_cell.length_b   1.000
_cell.length_c   1.000
_cell.angle_alpha   90.00
_cell.angle_beta   90.00
_cell.angle_gamma   90.00
#
_symmetry.space_group_name_H-M   'P 1'
#
loop_
_entity.id
_entity.type
_entity.pdbx_description
1 polymer ?
#
loop_
_entity_poly.entity_id
_entity_poly.type
_entity_poly.pdbx_seq_one_letter_code
_entity_poly.pdbx_strand_id
1 'polypeptide(L)'
;MRRASLQVKFGLSYILVIAAVLVFMNTYPLIVSENLVVRSKQTTLQSSVSVMVTALSGLEELSEENVASAMTLVEDTGISRILVTDAAGRILYDTRETDGAVGRYGLYTEIVQALRGYDAFYADFTDGAFRSRAASPVIYRSQTIGAVYAYEYDVEPVCYTHLRAHETVLDLVC
;
A
#
# COMPACT_ATOMS: atom_id res chain seq x y z
N MET A 1 -21.62 -47.57 -29.27
CA MET A 1 -20.66 -46.45 -29.10
C MET A 1 -20.23 -45.95 -30.47
N ARG A 2 -20.72 -44.80 -30.92
CA ARG A 2 -20.32 -44.19 -32.21
C ARG A 2 -18.86 -43.77 -32.13
N ARG A 3 -17.98 -44.37 -32.91
CA ARG A 3 -16.59 -43.94 -33.08
C ARG A 3 -16.60 -42.57 -33.75
N ALA A 4 -16.30 -41.51 -32.98
CA ALA A 4 -16.13 -40.19 -33.55
C ALA A 4 -15.08 -40.24 -34.65
N SER A 5 -15.38 -39.62 -35.80
CA SER A 5 -14.48 -39.57 -36.95
C SER A 5 -13.18 -38.90 -36.54
N LEU A 6 -12.07 -39.27 -37.17
CA LEU A 6 -10.73 -38.73 -36.90
C LEU A 6 -10.74 -37.20 -36.94
N GLN A 7 -11.48 -36.60 -37.88
CA GLN A 7 -11.66 -35.14 -38.01
C GLN A 7 -12.30 -34.48 -36.80
N VAL A 8 -13.31 -35.15 -36.18
CA VAL A 8 -13.97 -34.63 -34.97
C VAL A 8 -13.01 -34.62 -33.77
N LYS A 9 -12.13 -35.63 -33.64
CA LYS A 9 -11.13 -35.71 -32.58
C LYS A 9 -10.09 -34.60 -32.72
N PHE A 10 -9.60 -34.34 -33.93
CA PHE A 10 -8.66 -33.25 -34.20
C PHE A 10 -9.31 -31.87 -33.97
N GLY A 11 -10.54 -31.67 -34.46
CA GLY A 11 -11.29 -30.44 -34.25
C GLY A 11 -11.50 -30.14 -32.73
N LEU A 12 -11.90 -31.17 -31.98
CA LEU A 12 -12.10 -31.01 -30.53
C LEU A 12 -10.79 -30.69 -29.78
N SER A 13 -9.70 -31.35 -30.15
CA SER A 13 -8.36 -31.06 -29.58
C SER A 13 -7.94 -29.62 -29.85
N TYR A 14 -8.17 -29.14 -31.07
CA TYR A 14 -7.82 -27.77 -31.45
C TYR A 14 -8.63 -26.71 -30.67
N ILE A 15 -9.96 -26.93 -30.55
CA ILE A 15 -10.84 -26.07 -29.75
C ILE A 15 -10.40 -26.06 -28.29
N LEU A 16 -10.02 -27.20 -27.72
CA LEU A 16 -9.56 -27.29 -26.33
C LEU A 16 -8.27 -26.50 -26.10
N VAL A 17 -7.33 -26.59 -27.04
CA VAL A 17 -6.08 -25.80 -26.95
C VAL A 17 -6.35 -24.30 -27.02
N ILE A 18 -7.21 -23.87 -27.95
CA ILE A 18 -7.58 -22.45 -28.06
C ILE A 18 -8.26 -21.99 -26.78
N ALA A 19 -9.21 -22.75 -26.26
CA ALA A 19 -9.89 -22.41 -24.98
C ALA A 19 -8.90 -22.29 -23.82
N ALA A 20 -7.94 -23.21 -23.70
CA ALA A 20 -6.91 -23.16 -22.67
C ALA A 20 -6.03 -21.91 -22.80
N VAL A 21 -5.62 -21.55 -24.02
CA VAL A 21 -4.83 -20.34 -24.28
C VAL A 21 -5.62 -19.06 -23.92
N LEU A 22 -6.91 -19.02 -24.30
CA LEU A 22 -7.76 -17.88 -23.96
C LEU A 22 -7.96 -17.71 -22.44
N VAL A 23 -8.17 -18.80 -21.71
CA VAL A 23 -8.27 -18.78 -20.26
C VAL A 23 -6.95 -18.29 -19.65
N PHE A 24 -5.81 -18.80 -20.11
CA PHE A 24 -4.50 -18.38 -19.62
C PHE A 24 -4.23 -16.91 -19.89
N MET A 25 -4.51 -16.43 -21.10
CA MET A 25 -4.34 -15.02 -21.48
C MET A 25 -5.23 -14.06 -20.68
N ASN A 26 -6.42 -14.51 -20.27
CA ASN A 26 -7.31 -13.70 -19.42
C ASN A 26 -6.89 -13.71 -17.95
N THR A 27 -6.46 -14.85 -17.42
CA THR A 27 -6.18 -15.01 -15.98
C THR A 27 -4.81 -14.49 -15.60
N TYR A 28 -3.81 -14.69 -16.46
CA TYR A 28 -2.41 -14.31 -16.17
C TYR A 28 -2.21 -12.80 -15.92
N PRO A 29 -2.76 -11.87 -16.74
CA PRO A 29 -2.58 -10.44 -16.50
C PRO A 29 -3.20 -9.95 -15.19
N LEU A 30 -4.32 -10.54 -14.77
CA LEU A 30 -4.99 -10.17 -13.52
C LEU A 30 -4.12 -10.47 -12.31
N ILE A 31 -3.56 -11.69 -12.23
CA ILE A 31 -2.70 -12.11 -11.12
C ILE A 31 -1.40 -11.28 -11.07
N VAL A 32 -0.82 -11.00 -12.23
CA VAL A 32 0.43 -10.21 -12.30
C VAL A 32 0.18 -8.74 -11.93
N SER A 33 -0.94 -8.17 -12.37
CA SER A 33 -1.31 -6.79 -12.10
C SER A 33 -1.46 -6.51 -10.60
N GLU A 34 -2.18 -7.36 -9.86
CA GLU A 34 -2.33 -7.20 -8.40
C GLU A 34 -0.98 -7.17 -7.68
N ASN A 35 -0.08 -8.10 -8.00
CA ASN A 35 1.24 -8.16 -7.39
C ASN A 35 2.11 -6.94 -7.71
N LEU A 36 1.99 -6.38 -8.92
CA LEU A 36 2.74 -5.19 -9.32
C LEU A 36 2.25 -3.94 -8.58
N VAL A 37 0.94 -3.77 -8.44
CA VAL A 37 0.35 -2.64 -7.70
C VAL A 37 0.77 -2.68 -6.24
N VAL A 38 0.64 -3.83 -5.58
CA VAL A 38 1.06 -3.99 -4.17
C VAL A 38 2.53 -3.66 -3.99
N ARG A 39 3.41 -4.18 -4.86
CA ARG A 39 4.86 -3.90 -4.78
C ARG A 39 5.19 -2.44 -5.04
N SER A 40 4.54 -1.81 -6.00
CA SER A 40 4.72 -0.39 -6.29
C SER A 40 4.34 0.47 -5.10
N LYS A 41 3.17 0.23 -4.51
CA LYS A 41 2.69 0.92 -3.32
C LYS A 41 3.60 0.68 -2.11
N GLN A 42 4.05 -0.56 -1.92
CA GLN A 42 5.04 -0.90 -0.87
C GLN A 42 6.30 -0.06 -1.01
N THR A 43 6.90 -0.05 -2.21
CA THR A 43 8.16 0.67 -2.45
C THR A 43 7.99 2.16 -2.21
N THR A 44 6.89 2.75 -2.69
CA THR A 44 6.60 4.17 -2.52
C THR A 44 6.41 4.53 -1.04
N LEU A 45 5.55 3.80 -0.33
CA LEU A 45 5.26 4.10 1.07
C LEU A 45 6.48 3.88 1.97
N GLN A 46 7.22 2.78 1.76
CA GLN A 46 8.46 2.52 2.50
C GLN A 46 9.54 3.57 2.21
N SER A 47 9.65 4.02 0.95
CA SER A 47 10.58 5.10 0.59
C SER A 47 10.23 6.41 1.32
N SER A 48 8.95 6.78 1.35
CA SER A 48 8.50 7.97 2.08
C SER A 48 8.76 7.87 3.57
N VAL A 49 8.46 6.73 4.20
CA VAL A 49 8.76 6.48 5.61
C VAL A 49 10.28 6.56 5.88
N SER A 50 11.11 6.03 4.97
CA SER A 50 12.57 6.09 5.10
C SER A 50 13.10 7.53 5.08
N VAL A 51 12.52 8.41 4.26
CA VAL A 51 12.87 9.85 4.25
C VAL A 51 12.54 10.49 5.59
N MET A 52 11.36 10.20 6.15
CA MET A 52 10.94 10.71 7.47
C MET A 52 11.86 10.20 8.59
N VAL A 53 12.16 8.89 8.58
CA VAL A 53 13.09 8.29 9.54
C VAL A 53 14.47 8.97 9.45
N THR A 54 14.95 9.24 8.23
CA THR A 54 16.23 9.91 8.03
C THR A 54 16.22 11.33 8.62
N ALA A 55 15.13 12.08 8.45
CA ALA A 55 14.99 13.41 9.06
C ALA A 55 14.98 13.36 10.59
N LEU A 56 14.41 12.32 11.18
CA LEU A 56 14.31 12.15 12.63
C LEU A 56 15.54 11.49 13.26
N SER A 57 16.30 10.70 12.51
CA SER A 57 17.47 9.96 13.02
C SER A 57 18.65 10.85 13.42
N GLY A 58 18.61 12.12 13.03
CA GLY A 58 19.56 13.14 13.49
C GLY A 58 19.27 13.68 14.90
N LEU A 59 18.10 13.38 15.46
CA LEU A 59 17.68 13.83 16.77
C LEU A 59 18.15 12.85 17.85
N GLU A 60 18.68 13.37 18.95
CA GLU A 60 19.11 12.55 20.10
C GLU A 60 17.91 12.01 20.89
N GLU A 61 16.86 12.79 20.98
CA GLU A 61 15.60 12.46 21.64
C GLU A 61 14.43 12.96 20.81
N LEU A 62 13.36 12.16 20.74
CA LEU A 62 12.12 12.56 20.09
C LEU A 62 11.21 13.24 21.11
N SER A 63 10.91 14.52 20.86
CA SER A 63 9.91 15.31 21.59
C SER A 63 8.86 15.84 20.60
N GLU A 64 7.68 16.21 21.10
CA GLU A 64 6.61 16.76 20.25
C GLU A 64 7.11 17.95 19.41
N GLU A 65 7.90 18.86 20.01
CA GLU A 65 8.43 20.06 19.35
C GLU A 65 9.46 19.71 18.26
N ASN A 66 10.43 18.83 18.57
CA ASN A 66 11.50 18.45 17.64
C ASN A 66 10.94 17.66 16.45
N VAL A 67 9.99 16.75 16.72
CA VAL A 67 9.33 15.95 15.70
C VAL A 67 8.48 16.85 14.80
N ALA A 68 7.66 17.74 15.36
CA ALA A 68 6.86 18.68 14.57
C ALA A 68 7.75 19.53 13.64
N SER A 69 8.87 20.06 14.16
CA SER A 69 9.81 20.85 13.38
C SER A 69 10.47 20.06 12.25
N ALA A 70 10.83 18.80 12.49
CA ALA A 70 11.42 17.93 11.47
C ALA A 70 10.39 17.52 10.41
N MET A 71 9.14 17.29 10.81
CA MET A 71 8.07 16.85 9.91
C MET A 71 7.55 17.98 9.01
N THR A 72 7.62 19.25 9.41
CA THR A 72 7.30 20.39 8.52
C THR A 72 8.16 20.44 7.27
N LEU A 73 9.35 19.86 7.30
CA LEU A 73 10.24 19.78 6.13
C LEU A 73 9.82 18.67 5.13
N VAL A 74 8.90 17.79 5.52
CA VAL A 74 8.52 16.59 4.76
C VAL A 74 7.03 16.59 4.39
N GLU A 75 6.36 17.71 4.59
CA GLU A 75 4.88 17.83 4.58
C GLU A 75 4.16 17.45 3.25
N ASP A 76 4.84 17.30 2.13
CA ASP A 76 4.18 17.06 0.83
C ASP A 76 4.35 15.61 0.32
N THR A 77 4.04 14.63 1.14
CA THR A 77 4.21 13.21 0.77
C THR A 77 2.98 12.55 0.17
N GLY A 78 1.81 13.22 0.13
CA GLY A 78 0.55 12.64 -0.34
C GLY A 78 0.01 11.48 0.52
N ILE A 79 0.61 11.23 1.70
CA ILE A 79 0.23 10.15 2.61
C ILE A 79 -0.99 10.56 3.43
N SER A 80 -1.98 9.67 3.55
CA SER A 80 -3.24 9.97 4.22
C SER A 80 -3.10 10.24 5.73
N ARG A 81 -2.12 9.61 6.39
CA ARG A 81 -1.83 9.83 7.80
C ARG A 81 -0.41 9.39 8.15
N ILE A 82 0.27 10.18 8.95
CA ILE A 82 1.59 9.89 9.49
C ILE A 82 1.52 10.03 11.01
N LEU A 83 2.07 9.05 11.72
CA LEU A 83 2.25 9.07 13.16
C LEU A 83 3.74 8.91 13.47
N VAL A 84 4.23 9.65 14.44
CA VAL A 84 5.56 9.43 15.02
C VAL A 84 5.39 9.11 16.49
N THR A 85 6.07 8.07 16.96
CA THR A 85 6.02 7.66 18.37
C THR A 85 7.38 7.75 19.03
N ASP A 86 7.40 7.85 20.36
CA ASP A 86 8.59 7.62 21.16
C ASP A 86 8.92 6.11 21.30
N ALA A 87 9.98 5.80 22.03
CA ALA A 87 10.41 4.42 22.29
C ALA A 87 9.39 3.60 23.10
N ALA A 88 8.49 4.24 23.83
CA ALA A 88 7.42 3.59 24.57
C ALA A 88 6.17 3.34 23.72
N GLY A 89 6.14 3.88 22.48
CA GLY A 89 4.99 3.81 21.58
C GLY A 89 3.94 4.90 21.82
N ARG A 90 4.30 5.96 22.57
CA ARG A 90 3.44 7.12 22.76
C ARG A 90 3.54 8.04 21.53
N ILE A 91 2.40 8.44 20.99
CA ILE A 91 2.32 9.29 19.79
C ILE A 91 2.75 10.71 20.14
N LEU A 92 3.78 11.19 19.46
CA LEU A 92 4.33 12.55 19.58
C LEU A 92 3.84 13.45 18.46
N TYR A 93 3.50 12.88 17.30
CA TYR A 93 3.04 13.62 16.13
C TYR A 93 1.98 12.85 15.37
N ASP A 94 0.97 13.55 14.87
CA ASP A 94 -0.09 13.02 14.02
C ASP A 94 -0.47 14.09 12.99
N THR A 95 -0.44 13.75 11.70
CA THR A 95 -0.91 14.66 10.64
C THR A 95 -2.40 14.97 10.73
N ARG A 96 -3.18 14.11 11.42
CA ARG A 96 -4.60 14.35 11.70
C ARG A 96 -4.79 14.91 13.10
N GLU A 97 -4.55 16.18 13.27
CA GLU A 97 -4.67 16.89 14.58
C GLU A 97 -6.07 16.71 15.21
N THR A 98 -7.11 16.57 14.37
CA THR A 98 -8.50 16.46 14.83
C THR A 98 -8.79 15.19 15.62
N ASP A 99 -8.00 14.14 15.47
CA ASP A 99 -8.24 12.85 16.12
C ASP A 99 -7.77 12.81 17.58
N GLY A 100 -7.01 13.83 18.04
CA GLY A 100 -6.50 13.93 19.41
C GLY A 100 -5.67 12.70 19.81
N ALA A 101 -4.87 12.15 18.89
CA ALA A 101 -4.08 10.95 19.12
C ALA A 101 -2.75 11.24 19.83
N VAL A 102 -2.25 12.47 19.76
CA VAL A 102 -1.01 12.87 20.43
C VAL A 102 -1.12 12.65 21.94
N GLY A 103 -0.08 12.08 22.52
CA GLY A 103 -0.04 11.69 23.93
C GLY A 103 -0.65 10.32 24.25
N ARG A 104 -1.35 9.68 23.29
CA ARG A 104 -1.89 8.30 23.44
C ARG A 104 -0.89 7.28 22.93
N TYR A 105 -1.12 6.00 23.25
CA TYR A 105 -0.29 4.91 22.75
C TYR A 105 -0.77 4.43 21.40
N GLY A 106 0.13 4.33 20.42
CA GLY A 106 -0.11 3.77 19.10
C GLY A 106 0.02 2.24 19.11
N LEU A 107 -1.08 1.54 19.40
CA LEU A 107 -1.11 0.08 19.52
C LEU A 107 -1.29 -0.65 18.18
N TYR A 108 -0.76 -0.10 17.09
CA TYR A 108 -0.76 -0.77 15.80
C TYR A 108 0.35 -1.83 15.75
N THR A 109 0.05 -2.98 15.15
CA THR A 109 1.02 -4.09 15.04
C THR A 109 2.31 -3.66 14.36
N GLU A 110 2.21 -2.80 13.36
CA GLU A 110 3.34 -2.27 12.60
C GLU A 110 4.24 -1.38 13.48
N ILE A 111 3.65 -0.53 14.33
CA ILE A 111 4.39 0.29 15.29
C ILE A 111 5.14 -0.60 16.28
N VAL A 112 4.47 -1.63 16.81
CA VAL A 112 5.10 -2.55 17.76
C VAL A 112 6.28 -3.30 17.12
N GLN A 113 6.17 -3.65 15.84
CA GLN A 113 7.28 -4.28 15.10
C GLN A 113 8.44 -3.29 14.89
N ALA A 114 8.12 -2.04 14.51
CA ALA A 114 9.11 -0.99 14.33
C ALA A 114 9.86 -0.70 15.64
N LEU A 115 9.18 -0.61 16.77
CA LEU A 115 9.82 -0.41 18.08
C LEU A 115 10.74 -1.58 18.49
N ARG A 116 10.56 -2.76 17.90
CA ARG A 116 11.48 -3.92 18.04
C ARG A 116 12.66 -3.86 17.07
N GLY A 117 12.73 -2.83 16.22
CA GLY A 117 13.82 -2.62 15.26
C GLY A 117 13.58 -3.23 13.88
N TYR A 118 12.36 -3.63 13.54
CA TYR A 118 12.03 -4.24 12.24
C TYR A 118 11.13 -3.31 11.42
N ASP A 119 11.45 -3.16 10.13
CA ASP A 119 10.53 -2.54 9.20
C ASP A 119 9.28 -3.41 9.02
N ALA A 120 8.12 -2.78 9.07
CA ALA A 120 6.85 -3.44 8.87
C ALA A 120 6.11 -2.83 7.69
N PHE A 121 5.50 -3.69 6.88
CA PHE A 121 4.58 -3.28 5.81
C PHE A 121 3.40 -4.23 5.78
N TYR A 122 2.22 -3.67 5.65
CA TYR A 122 0.99 -4.41 5.44
C TYR A 122 0.13 -3.70 4.40
N ALA A 123 -0.46 -4.47 3.50
CA ALA A 123 -1.42 -3.95 2.53
C ALA A 123 -2.59 -4.91 2.39
N ASP A 124 -3.78 -4.37 2.27
CA ASP A 124 -5.01 -5.10 1.98
C ASP A 124 -5.88 -4.33 0.99
N PHE A 125 -6.64 -5.08 0.20
CA PHE A 125 -7.63 -4.52 -0.70
C PHE A 125 -9.00 -4.95 -0.22
N THR A 126 -9.78 -4.01 0.30
CA THR A 126 -11.09 -4.28 0.90
C THR A 126 -12.07 -3.19 0.47
N ASP A 127 -13.27 -3.60 0.05
CA ASP A 127 -14.36 -2.70 -0.34
C ASP A 127 -14.00 -1.73 -1.49
N GLY A 128 -13.18 -2.18 -2.44
CA GLY A 128 -12.75 -1.33 -3.57
C GLY A 128 -11.72 -0.27 -3.22
N ALA A 129 -11.12 -0.33 -2.03
CA ALA A 129 -10.07 0.55 -1.58
C ALA A 129 -8.79 -0.23 -1.24
N PHE A 130 -7.66 0.32 -1.65
CA PHE A 130 -6.35 -0.18 -1.28
C PHE A 130 -5.89 0.54 -0.01
N ARG A 131 -5.60 -0.24 1.01
CA ARG A 131 -5.08 0.25 2.29
C ARG A 131 -3.67 -0.25 2.47
N SER A 132 -2.73 0.65 2.64
CA SER A 132 -1.36 0.29 2.93
C SER A 132 -0.87 0.96 4.21
N ARG A 133 -0.10 0.22 4.98
CA ARG A 133 0.49 0.64 6.25
C ARG A 133 1.95 0.27 6.26
N ALA A 134 2.79 1.20 6.64
CA ALA A 134 4.20 0.96 6.82
C ALA A 134 4.66 1.56 8.15
N ALA A 135 5.60 0.92 8.80
CA ALA A 135 6.28 1.49 9.95
C ALA A 135 7.76 1.14 9.91
N SER A 136 8.59 2.08 10.31
CA SER A 136 10.04 1.88 10.41
C SER A 136 10.57 2.47 11.71
N PRO A 137 11.61 1.84 12.30
CA PRO A 137 12.23 2.32 13.53
C PRO A 137 13.04 3.59 13.28
N VAL A 138 12.96 4.54 14.20
CA VAL A 138 13.91 5.64 14.29
C VAL A 138 15.05 5.19 15.20
N ILE A 139 16.26 5.09 14.63
CA ILE A 139 17.41 4.55 15.34
C ILE A 139 18.44 5.67 15.56
N TYR A 140 18.84 5.88 16.80
CA TYR A 140 19.93 6.77 17.19
C TYR A 140 20.96 5.98 18.02
N ARG A 141 22.24 6.04 17.63
CA ARG A 141 23.34 5.29 18.30
C ARG A 141 23.03 3.82 18.58
N SER A 142 22.45 3.12 17.60
CA SER A 142 22.06 1.70 17.67
C SER A 142 20.92 1.38 18.65
N GLN A 143 20.19 2.38 19.12
CA GLN A 143 19.00 2.21 19.93
C GLN A 143 17.77 2.73 19.18
N THR A 144 16.66 2.00 19.27
CA THR A 144 15.38 2.47 18.74
C THR A 144 14.82 3.51 19.70
N ILE A 145 14.77 4.78 19.25
CA ILE A 145 14.27 5.92 20.02
C ILE A 145 12.80 6.21 19.73
N GLY A 146 12.22 5.57 18.71
CA GLY A 146 10.83 5.72 18.34
C GLY A 146 10.52 5.00 17.03
N ALA A 147 9.34 5.26 16.48
CA ALA A 147 8.90 4.71 15.19
C ALA A 147 8.13 5.74 14.40
N VAL A 148 8.29 5.69 13.06
CA VAL A 148 7.43 6.39 12.09
C VAL A 148 6.44 5.38 11.55
N TYR A 149 5.17 5.73 11.55
CA TYR A 149 4.09 4.95 10.94
C TYR A 149 3.38 5.80 9.90
N ALA A 150 3.17 5.24 8.73
CA ALA A 150 2.45 5.86 7.64
C ALA A 150 1.26 4.98 7.22
N TYR A 151 0.14 5.62 6.99
CA TYR A 151 -1.08 4.99 6.49
C TYR A 151 -1.55 5.70 5.23
N GLU A 152 -1.76 4.93 4.18
CA GLU A 152 -2.30 5.40 2.92
C GLU A 152 -3.62 4.68 2.64
N TYR A 153 -4.63 5.45 2.29
CA TYR A 153 -5.94 4.97 1.89
C TYR A 153 -6.23 5.49 0.50
N ASP A 154 -6.15 4.60 -0.46
CA ASP A 154 -6.34 4.91 -1.86
C ASP A 154 -7.68 4.33 -2.31
N VAL A 155 -8.65 5.20 -2.48
CA VAL A 155 -9.86 4.88 -3.23
C VAL A 155 -9.46 5.12 -4.69
N GLU A 156 -8.89 4.11 -5.35
CA GLU A 156 -8.84 4.21 -6.81
C GLU A 156 -10.29 4.39 -7.29
N PRO A 157 -10.59 5.46 -8.01
CA PRO A 157 -11.77 5.46 -8.85
C PRO A 157 -11.51 4.36 -9.86
N VAL A 158 -12.08 3.18 -9.63
CA VAL A 158 -12.12 2.14 -10.65
C VAL A 158 -13.01 2.73 -11.72
N CYS A 159 -12.40 3.41 -12.68
CA CYS A 159 -13.04 3.83 -13.89
C CYS A 159 -13.42 2.53 -14.62
N TYR A 160 -14.55 1.95 -14.23
CA TYR A 160 -15.18 0.93 -15.02
C TYR A 160 -15.55 1.59 -16.35
N THR A 161 -14.64 1.54 -17.31
CA THR A 161 -15.02 1.64 -18.69
C THR A 161 -15.95 0.45 -18.95
N HIS A 162 -17.22 0.61 -18.61
CA HIS A 162 -18.28 -0.11 -19.26
C HIS A 162 -18.16 0.25 -20.73
N LEU A 163 -17.43 -0.56 -21.48
CA LEU A 163 -17.62 -0.69 -22.90
C LEU A 163 -19.04 -1.24 -23.11
N ARG A 164 -20.03 -0.40 -22.89
CA ARG A 164 -21.31 -0.51 -23.54
C ARG A 164 -21.04 -0.16 -25.00
N ALA A 165 -20.83 -1.19 -25.81
CA ALA A 165 -21.04 -1.09 -27.22
C ALA A 165 -22.49 -0.66 -27.41
N HIS A 166 -22.74 0.60 -27.52
CA HIS A 166 -23.73 1.32 -28.29
C HIS A 166 -23.93 2.72 -27.70
N GLU A 167 -23.68 3.67 -28.61
CA GLU A 167 -24.16 5.03 -28.63
C GLU A 167 -23.37 6.12 -27.88
N THR A 168 -22.86 6.99 -28.75
CA THR A 168 -22.52 8.41 -28.58
C THR A 168 -21.31 8.75 -27.72
N VAL A 169 -20.28 9.09 -28.49
CA VAL A 169 -19.22 10.06 -28.20
C VAL A 169 -19.85 11.29 -27.54
N LEU A 170 -19.76 11.41 -26.23
CA LEU A 170 -19.85 12.64 -25.43
C LEU A 170 -20.23 12.24 -23.99
N ASP A 171 -19.24 11.82 -23.22
CA ASP A 171 -19.16 12.06 -21.78
C ASP A 171 -17.85 11.46 -21.27
N LEU A 172 -16.74 12.11 -21.63
CA LEU A 172 -15.47 11.99 -20.97
C LEU A 172 -15.48 13.07 -19.88
N VAL A 173 -16.06 12.75 -18.73
CA VAL A 173 -15.85 13.49 -17.49
C VAL A 173 -15.45 12.45 -16.43
N CYS A 174 -14.16 12.38 -16.17
CA CYS A 174 -13.59 11.92 -14.90
C CYS A 174 -13.38 13.11 -14.02
#